data_9ee2c3d6e3fda9c40d45e557670cb704
#
_entry.id   9ee2c3d6e3fda9c40d45e557670cb704
#
_cell.length_a   1.000
_cell.length_b   1.000
_cell.length_c   1.000
_cell.angle_alpha   90.00
_cell.angle_beta   90.00
_cell.angle_gamma   90.00
#
_symmetry.space_group_name_H-M   'P 1'
#
loop_
_entity.id
_entity.type
_entity.pdbx_description
1 polymer ?
#
loop_
_entity_poly.entity_id
_entity_poly.type
_entity_poly.pdbx_seq_one_letter_code
_entity_poly.pdbx_strand_id
1 'polypeptide(L)'
;MRQVCAGRADNICTDAVISITERAADEKGRGKNTRQLQGGSFLRLSWLPQQKTLTESRSAIIIKWIMGIPMLSAKCAGRMGEQMIKSMTGFGRCEICEDNRKFTVEMKSVNHRYLDVNLKMPKKLNFFEAAIRNLLKEYIQRGKVDVFITYEDLGQEKVSIRYNKDVAAKYLDYLRQMSADFGLEDDTKLSSLARFPEVFSMEEEEPDEEGIWKTLEKALRSAAEGFVAARVREGEALKTDLCAKLDEMKGYVDFIEERSPQIVSEYRQKLTQRVQELLGDVKADESRLLTEVTVYADKICVDEEIVRLQSHISAMKKSLTDGGSIGRKLDFLAQEMNREANTILSKTTDLELSNCGIELKTLIEKVREQIQNIE
;
A
#
# COMPACT_ATOMS: atom_id res chain seq x y z
N MET A 1 -9.15 42.74 -4.54
CA MET A 1 -7.93 42.10 -5.08
C MET A 1 -8.06 40.59 -5.06
N ARG A 2 -8.85 40.02 -5.94
CA ARG A 2 -8.93 38.57 -6.26
C ARG A 2 -9.62 38.44 -7.61
N GLN A 3 -8.84 38.47 -8.67
CA GLN A 3 -9.16 38.08 -10.03
C GLN A 3 -7.91 38.41 -10.86
N VAL A 4 -7.12 37.43 -11.17
CA VAL A 4 -6.14 37.28 -12.26
C VAL A 4 -5.26 36.10 -11.90
N CYS A 5 -5.61 34.90 -12.32
CA CYS A 5 -4.73 33.73 -12.48
C CYS A 5 -5.50 32.48 -12.99
N ALA A 6 -6.41 32.66 -13.95
CA ALA A 6 -7.11 31.53 -14.56
C ALA A 6 -7.08 31.55 -16.11
N GLY A 7 -5.99 31.99 -16.70
CA GLY A 7 -5.93 32.21 -18.16
C GLY A 7 -4.64 31.81 -18.86
N ARG A 8 -3.78 30.94 -18.25
CA ARG A 8 -2.48 30.60 -18.87
C ARG A 8 -2.14 29.10 -18.98
N ALA A 9 -3.02 28.22 -18.53
CA ALA A 9 -2.74 26.77 -18.58
C ALA A 9 -3.27 26.07 -19.85
N ASP A 10 -4.26 26.63 -20.53
CA ASP A 10 -4.91 25.95 -21.65
C ASP A 10 -4.24 26.16 -23.01
N ASN A 11 -3.37 27.17 -23.16
CA ASN A 11 -2.71 27.46 -24.46
C ASN A 11 -1.39 26.71 -24.69
N ILE A 12 -0.81 26.08 -23.67
CA ILE A 12 0.48 25.34 -23.81
C ILE A 12 0.26 23.90 -24.30
N CYS A 13 -0.90 23.33 -24.07
CA CYS A 13 -1.21 21.96 -24.54
C CYS A 13 -1.66 21.89 -26.01
N THR A 14 -2.25 22.94 -26.55
CA THR A 14 -2.72 22.97 -27.95
C THR A 14 -1.57 23.15 -28.94
N ASP A 15 -0.58 23.96 -28.64
CA ASP A 15 0.57 24.19 -29.54
C ASP A 15 1.53 22.97 -29.60
N ALA A 16 1.62 22.18 -28.56
CA ALA A 16 2.42 20.95 -28.57
C ALA A 16 1.79 19.82 -29.42
N VAL A 17 0.46 19.78 -29.53
CA VAL A 17 -0.24 18.75 -30.31
C VAL A 17 -0.18 19.07 -31.81
N ILE A 18 -0.22 20.38 -32.19
CA ILE A 18 -0.14 20.82 -33.61
C ILE A 18 1.26 20.57 -34.14
N SER A 19 2.33 20.80 -33.37
CA SER A 19 3.71 20.59 -33.84
C SER A 19 4.08 19.10 -34.01
N ILE A 20 3.40 18.20 -33.35
CA ILE A 20 3.65 16.74 -33.46
C ILE A 20 2.92 16.15 -34.68
N THR A 21 1.74 16.70 -35.05
CA THR A 21 1.01 16.25 -36.24
C THR A 21 1.65 16.73 -37.54
N GLU A 22 2.29 17.90 -37.57
CA GLU A 22 3.02 18.39 -38.74
C GLU A 22 4.34 17.63 -38.99
N ARG A 23 5.06 17.20 -37.94
CA ARG A 23 6.27 16.35 -38.10
C ARG A 23 5.96 14.96 -38.61
N ALA A 24 4.82 14.37 -38.26
CA ALA A 24 4.43 13.04 -38.74
C ALA A 24 3.96 13.02 -40.22
N ALA A 25 3.57 14.18 -40.80
CA ALA A 25 3.19 14.32 -42.19
C ALA A 25 4.41 14.47 -43.10
N ASP A 26 5.52 15.04 -42.61
CA ASP A 26 6.72 15.32 -43.42
C ASP A 26 7.63 14.06 -43.58
N GLU A 27 7.54 13.08 -42.69
CA GLU A 27 8.27 11.80 -42.83
C GLU A 27 7.64 10.80 -43.83
N LYS A 28 6.39 11.02 -44.27
CA LYS A 28 5.73 10.16 -45.27
C LYS A 28 5.98 10.56 -46.74
N GLY A 29 6.71 11.63 -46.95
CA GLY A 29 6.96 12.18 -48.27
C GLY A 29 8.25 11.79 -48.96
N ARG A 30 9.17 11.09 -48.31
CA ARG A 30 10.48 10.73 -48.92
C ARG A 30 10.76 9.23 -48.82
N GLY A 31 10.50 8.52 -49.93
CA GLY A 31 10.95 7.14 -50.05
C GLY A 31 10.26 6.29 -51.10
N LYS A 32 10.26 6.72 -52.34
CA LYS A 32 10.13 5.82 -53.49
C LYS A 32 11.50 5.65 -54.13
N ASN A 33 12.11 4.49 -53.96
CA ASN A 33 12.93 3.94 -55.02
C ASN A 33 13.01 2.41 -54.92
N THR A 34 12.59 1.81 -56.00
CA THR A 34 12.59 0.46 -56.51
C THR A 34 13.92 -0.29 -56.31
N ARG A 35 13.80 -1.59 -55.90
CA ARG A 35 14.51 -2.67 -56.55
C ARG A 35 13.80 -4.00 -56.33
N GLN A 36 13.39 -4.60 -57.47
CA GLN A 36 12.97 -6.01 -57.61
C GLN A 36 14.10 -6.96 -57.21
N LEU A 37 13.77 -8.05 -56.52
CA LEU A 37 14.33 -9.36 -56.75
C LEU A 37 13.30 -10.45 -56.45
N GLN A 38 13.26 -11.38 -57.38
CA GLN A 38 12.37 -12.52 -57.54
C GLN A 38 12.67 -13.64 -56.57
N GLY A 39 11.65 -14.44 -56.29
CA GLY A 39 11.86 -15.88 -56.15
C GLY A 39 11.26 -16.54 -54.90
N GLY A 40 10.19 -17.32 -55.10
CA GLY A 40 10.14 -18.59 -54.43
C GLY A 40 8.98 -18.90 -53.48
N SER A 41 7.98 -19.58 -54.05
CA SER A 41 7.21 -20.74 -53.54
C SER A 41 6.13 -20.54 -52.45
N PHE A 42 4.96 -20.89 -52.91
CA PHE A 42 3.69 -21.27 -52.28
C PHE A 42 3.83 -22.16 -51.02
N LEU A 43 3.05 -21.82 -50.00
CA LEU A 43 2.27 -22.79 -49.25
C LEU A 43 0.98 -22.13 -48.70
N ARG A 44 -0.16 -22.63 -49.19
CA ARG A 44 -1.51 -22.38 -48.68
C ARG A 44 -1.67 -23.00 -47.30
N LEU A 45 -2.19 -22.27 -46.36
CA LEU A 45 -2.99 -22.83 -45.26
C LEU A 45 -4.15 -21.88 -44.93
N SER A 46 -5.30 -22.33 -45.37
CA SER A 46 -6.64 -21.91 -44.97
C SER A 46 -6.87 -22.28 -43.51
N TRP A 47 -7.29 -21.31 -42.71
CA TRP A 47 -8.24 -21.47 -41.60
C TRP A 47 -8.53 -20.11 -40.97
N LEU A 48 -9.69 -19.57 -41.29
CA LEU A 48 -10.33 -18.45 -40.57
C LEU A 48 -11.38 -19.04 -39.65
N PRO A 49 -11.46 -18.63 -38.41
CA PRO A 49 -12.72 -18.50 -37.71
C PRO A 49 -13.08 -17.03 -37.40
N GLN A 50 -14.31 -16.78 -37.63
CA GLN A 50 -15.20 -15.68 -37.44
C GLN A 50 -14.82 -14.66 -36.35
N GLN A 51 -14.81 -13.41 -36.78
CA GLN A 51 -14.80 -12.19 -35.95
C GLN A 51 -16.07 -12.12 -35.10
N LYS A 52 -15.91 -12.02 -33.77
CA LYS A 52 -16.87 -11.40 -32.87
C LYS A 52 -16.37 -10.01 -32.52
N THR A 53 -17.23 -9.05 -32.80
CA THR A 53 -17.10 -7.62 -32.60
C THR A 53 -16.70 -7.23 -31.17
N LEU A 54 -15.54 -6.59 -31.06
CA LEU A 54 -15.13 -5.82 -29.89
C LEU A 54 -14.85 -4.40 -30.37
N THR A 55 -15.82 -3.52 -30.18
CA THR A 55 -15.69 -2.07 -30.39
C THR A 55 -15.09 -1.42 -29.14
N GLU A 56 -13.79 -1.58 -28.94
CA GLU A 56 -13.03 -0.62 -28.15
C GLU A 56 -12.40 0.42 -29.08
N SER A 57 -12.62 1.70 -28.78
CA SER A 57 -12.18 2.78 -29.67
C SER A 57 -10.65 2.73 -29.77
N ARG A 58 -10.16 2.72 -31.02
CA ARG A 58 -8.72 2.68 -31.36
C ARG A 58 -7.89 3.79 -30.67
N SER A 59 -8.52 4.85 -30.24
CA SER A 59 -7.90 5.98 -29.52
C SER A 59 -7.43 5.62 -28.10
N ALA A 60 -8.16 4.76 -27.37
CA ALA A 60 -7.79 4.36 -26.01
C ALA A 60 -6.57 3.41 -25.96
N ILE A 61 -6.40 2.62 -27.03
CA ILE A 61 -5.26 1.68 -27.12
C ILE A 61 -3.96 2.44 -27.45
N ILE A 62 -4.02 3.46 -28.29
CA ILE A 62 -2.84 4.26 -28.69
C ILE A 62 -2.32 5.10 -27.54
N ILE A 63 -3.20 5.69 -26.72
CA ILE A 63 -2.80 6.50 -25.55
C ILE A 63 -2.13 5.63 -24.46
N LYS A 64 -2.60 4.39 -24.26
CA LYS A 64 -1.96 3.45 -23.32
C LYS A 64 -0.58 2.97 -23.79
N TRP A 65 -0.35 2.89 -25.10
CA TRP A 65 0.95 2.49 -25.66
C TRP A 65 2.02 3.59 -25.55
N ILE A 66 1.61 4.86 -25.67
CA ILE A 66 2.50 6.04 -25.56
C ILE A 66 2.94 6.30 -24.11
N MET A 67 2.14 5.92 -23.13
CA MET A 67 2.49 6.12 -21.70
C MET A 67 3.36 5.01 -21.09
N GLY A 68 3.76 3.99 -21.86
CA GLY A 68 4.66 2.92 -21.37
C GLY A 68 4.12 2.10 -20.20
N ILE A 69 2.80 2.08 -19.99
CA ILE A 69 2.17 1.29 -18.92
C ILE A 69 2.05 -0.14 -19.43
N PRO A 70 2.76 -1.13 -18.86
CA PRO A 70 2.59 -2.52 -19.28
C PRO A 70 1.16 -2.96 -19.03
N MET A 71 0.47 -3.46 -20.07
CA MET A 71 -0.81 -4.14 -19.94
C MET A 71 -0.57 -5.47 -19.19
N LEU A 72 -0.54 -5.44 -17.88
CA LEU A 72 -0.65 -6.63 -17.06
C LEU A 72 -2.12 -7.06 -17.06
N SER A 73 -2.41 -8.19 -17.71
CA SER A 73 -3.72 -8.81 -17.63
C SER A 73 -4.07 -9.05 -16.16
N ALA A 74 -5.30 -8.78 -15.76
CA ALA A 74 -5.78 -8.95 -14.38
C ALA A 74 -5.51 -10.35 -13.79
N LYS A 75 -5.33 -11.38 -14.62
CA LYS A 75 -4.91 -12.72 -14.20
C LYS A 75 -3.43 -12.85 -13.86
N CYS A 76 -2.55 -11.99 -14.40
CA CYS A 76 -1.13 -11.96 -14.02
C CYS A 76 -0.89 -11.12 -12.75
N ALA A 77 -1.72 -10.11 -12.50
CA ALA A 77 -1.62 -9.29 -11.28
C ALA A 77 -1.86 -10.11 -10.00
N GLY A 78 -2.76 -11.11 -10.03
CA GLY A 78 -3.02 -11.98 -8.88
C GLY A 78 -1.83 -12.86 -8.49
N ARG A 79 -1.08 -13.42 -9.45
CA ARG A 79 0.10 -14.27 -9.15
C ARG A 79 1.37 -13.49 -8.86
N MET A 80 1.56 -12.32 -9.48
CA MET A 80 2.70 -11.43 -9.15
C MET A 80 2.52 -10.75 -7.80
N GLY A 81 1.28 -10.48 -7.38
CA GLY A 81 0.99 -9.82 -6.11
C GLY A 81 1.25 -10.66 -4.87
N GLU A 82 1.30 -11.99 -4.98
CA GLU A 82 1.57 -12.89 -3.84
C GLU A 82 3.05 -12.98 -3.47
N GLN A 83 3.96 -12.65 -4.39
CA GLN A 83 5.43 -12.67 -4.16
C GLN A 83 6.01 -11.31 -3.80
N MET A 84 5.28 -10.21 -3.98
CA MET A 84 5.76 -8.86 -3.63
C MET A 84 5.58 -8.58 -2.15
N ILE A 85 6.59 -7.97 -1.55
CA ILE A 85 6.51 -7.44 -0.19
C ILE A 85 5.52 -6.26 -0.19
N LYS A 86 4.56 -6.29 0.74
CA LYS A 86 3.60 -5.22 0.94
C LYS A 86 3.84 -4.54 2.28
N SER A 87 3.75 -3.21 2.31
CA SER A 87 3.67 -2.47 3.58
C SER A 87 2.30 -2.67 4.22
N MET A 88 2.24 -2.66 5.56
CA MET A 88 0.98 -2.63 6.30
C MET A 88 0.31 -1.26 6.27
N THR A 89 1.04 -0.20 5.95
CA THR A 89 0.53 1.15 5.74
C THR A 89 0.20 1.37 4.27
N GLY A 90 -0.80 2.20 4.01
CA GLY A 90 -1.20 2.51 2.65
C GLY A 90 -2.34 3.51 2.61
N PHE A 91 -2.49 4.14 1.45
CA PHE A 91 -3.55 5.09 1.15
C PHE A 91 -4.08 4.84 -0.26
N GLY A 92 -5.40 4.83 -0.39
CA GLY A 92 -6.09 4.79 -1.68
C GLY A 92 -7.28 5.75 -1.67
N ARG A 93 -7.47 6.46 -2.76
CA ARG A 93 -8.63 7.35 -2.95
C ARG A 93 -9.15 7.18 -4.37
N CYS A 94 -10.45 7.12 -4.50
CA CYS A 94 -11.12 7.14 -5.79
C CYS A 94 -12.35 8.05 -5.69
N GLU A 95 -12.60 8.79 -6.74
CA GLU A 95 -13.77 9.64 -6.90
C GLU A 95 -14.43 9.28 -8.23
N ILE A 96 -15.70 8.88 -8.20
CA ILE A 96 -16.48 8.54 -9.38
C ILE A 96 -17.75 9.37 -9.38
N CYS A 97 -18.04 9.96 -10.51
CA CYS A 97 -19.29 10.68 -10.77
C CYS A 97 -19.95 10.00 -11.98
N GLU A 98 -21.01 9.23 -11.73
CA GLU A 98 -21.85 8.57 -12.76
C GLU A 98 -23.32 8.73 -12.37
N ASP A 99 -24.20 8.86 -13.35
CA ASP A 99 -25.66 8.92 -13.18
C ASP A 99 -26.14 10.00 -12.17
N ASN A 100 -25.53 11.18 -12.21
CA ASN A 100 -25.78 12.27 -11.25
C ASN A 100 -25.49 11.90 -9.78
N ARG A 101 -24.70 10.89 -9.54
CA ARG A 101 -24.26 10.43 -8.23
C ARG A 101 -22.75 10.51 -8.13
N LYS A 102 -22.25 11.12 -7.07
CA LYS A 102 -20.85 11.24 -6.80
C LYS A 102 -20.47 10.41 -5.56
N PHE A 103 -19.54 9.48 -5.77
CA PHE A 103 -18.94 8.68 -4.70
C PHE A 103 -17.48 9.04 -4.52
N THR A 104 -17.09 9.34 -3.30
CA THR A 104 -15.69 9.48 -2.91
C THR A 104 -15.37 8.39 -1.89
N VAL A 105 -14.42 7.53 -2.23
CA VAL A 105 -13.95 6.45 -1.36
C VAL A 105 -12.51 6.72 -0.99
N GLU A 106 -12.21 6.81 0.30
CA GLU A 106 -10.87 6.94 0.84
C GLU A 106 -10.57 5.74 1.75
N MET A 107 -9.41 5.15 1.58
CA MET A 107 -8.94 4.00 2.35
C MET A 107 -7.59 4.32 2.97
N LYS A 108 -7.45 4.09 4.28
CA LYS A 108 -6.19 4.23 5.02
C LYS A 108 -5.94 2.99 5.84
N SER A 109 -4.71 2.50 5.87
CA SER A 109 -4.35 1.39 6.75
C SER A 109 -3.21 1.75 7.69
N VAL A 110 -3.25 1.10 8.86
CA VAL A 110 -2.16 1.12 9.84
C VAL A 110 -1.83 -0.31 10.25
N ASN A 111 -0.62 -0.48 10.79
CA ASN A 111 -0.18 -1.78 11.26
C ASN A 111 -1.13 -2.33 12.33
N HIS A 112 -1.65 -3.54 12.10
CA HIS A 112 -2.45 -4.27 13.08
C HIS A 112 -2.32 -5.78 12.87
N ARG A 113 -2.41 -6.53 13.96
CA ARG A 113 -2.19 -8.00 13.95
C ARG A 113 -3.26 -8.76 13.14
N TYR A 114 -4.50 -8.28 13.16
CA TYR A 114 -5.66 -8.89 12.50
C TYR A 114 -6.24 -7.93 11.48
N LEU A 115 -7.06 -8.44 10.56
CA LEU A 115 -7.85 -7.59 9.69
C LEU A 115 -8.99 -6.96 10.49
N ASP A 116 -8.95 -5.66 10.65
CA ASP A 116 -10.00 -4.84 11.25
C ASP A 116 -10.42 -3.77 10.23
N VAL A 117 -11.65 -3.86 9.73
CA VAL A 117 -12.20 -2.93 8.75
C VAL A 117 -13.24 -2.05 9.42
N ASN A 118 -12.92 -0.77 9.56
CA ASN A 118 -13.80 0.26 10.09
C ASN A 118 -14.39 1.07 8.94
N LEU A 119 -15.72 0.93 8.75
CA LEU A 119 -16.44 1.62 7.68
C LEU A 119 -17.12 2.86 8.25
N LYS A 120 -16.87 4.01 7.63
CA LYS A 120 -17.57 5.26 7.90
C LYS A 120 -18.28 5.70 6.63
N MET A 121 -19.62 5.64 6.67
CA MET A 121 -20.47 5.93 5.52
C MET A 121 -21.76 6.61 5.94
N PRO A 122 -22.47 7.31 5.02
CA PRO A 122 -23.81 7.86 5.26
C PRO A 122 -24.81 6.76 5.59
N LYS A 123 -25.81 7.06 6.44
CA LYS A 123 -26.87 6.12 6.84
C LYS A 123 -27.60 5.51 5.64
N LYS A 124 -27.77 6.25 4.55
CA LYS A 124 -28.39 5.81 3.29
C LYS A 124 -27.69 4.60 2.64
N LEU A 125 -26.42 4.32 3.01
CA LEU A 125 -25.64 3.20 2.45
C LEU A 125 -25.45 2.01 3.41
N ASN A 126 -26.02 2.05 4.61
CA ASN A 126 -25.78 1.02 5.64
C ASN A 126 -26.18 -0.40 5.20
N PHE A 127 -27.17 -0.52 4.31
CA PHE A 127 -27.58 -1.83 3.79
C PHE A 127 -26.48 -2.52 2.93
N PHE A 128 -25.50 -1.78 2.40
CA PHE A 128 -24.37 -2.33 1.67
C PHE A 128 -23.18 -2.72 2.54
N GLU A 129 -23.22 -2.50 3.86
CA GLU A 129 -22.06 -2.74 4.75
C GLU A 129 -21.48 -4.15 4.60
N ALA A 130 -22.34 -5.18 4.58
CA ALA A 130 -21.89 -6.56 4.45
C ALA A 130 -21.22 -6.84 3.09
N ALA A 131 -21.77 -6.29 2.01
CA ALA A 131 -21.22 -6.43 0.66
C ALA A 131 -19.86 -5.73 0.53
N ILE A 132 -19.74 -4.51 1.07
CA ILE A 132 -18.49 -3.75 1.11
C ILE A 132 -17.40 -4.53 1.88
N ARG A 133 -17.73 -5.05 3.08
CA ARG A 133 -16.79 -5.85 3.88
C ARG A 133 -16.31 -7.09 3.15
N ASN A 134 -17.18 -7.76 2.42
CA ASN A 134 -16.82 -8.95 1.64
C ASN A 134 -15.91 -8.60 0.46
N LEU A 135 -16.22 -7.53 -0.26
CA LEU A 135 -15.39 -7.03 -1.36
C LEU A 135 -13.98 -6.66 -0.88
N LEU A 136 -13.85 -5.96 0.25
CA LEU A 136 -12.57 -5.53 0.79
C LEU A 136 -11.69 -6.70 1.25
N LYS A 137 -12.28 -7.83 1.70
CA LYS A 137 -11.53 -9.05 2.04
C LYS A 137 -10.84 -9.71 0.84
N GLU A 138 -11.29 -9.44 -0.39
CA GLU A 138 -10.62 -9.92 -1.60
C GLU A 138 -9.24 -9.25 -1.80
N TYR A 139 -9.09 -8.00 -1.34
CA TYR A 139 -7.89 -7.18 -1.54
C TYR A 139 -6.97 -7.14 -0.32
N ILE A 140 -7.51 -7.31 0.90
CA ILE A 140 -6.81 -7.04 2.15
C ILE A 140 -6.91 -8.25 3.07
N GLN A 141 -5.76 -8.81 3.48
CA GLN A 141 -5.69 -9.97 4.36
C GLN A 141 -5.40 -9.57 5.82
N ARG A 142 -4.70 -8.44 6.05
CA ARG A 142 -4.24 -8.01 7.37
C ARG A 142 -4.16 -6.49 7.47
N GLY A 143 -4.21 -5.98 8.71
CA GLY A 143 -4.10 -4.55 9.04
C GLY A 143 -5.43 -3.96 9.49
N LYS A 144 -5.37 -2.81 10.16
CA LYS A 144 -6.55 -2.01 10.47
C LYS A 144 -6.76 -1.02 9.33
N VAL A 145 -7.92 -1.10 8.68
CA VAL A 145 -8.27 -0.29 7.52
C VAL A 145 -9.49 0.57 7.84
N ASP A 146 -9.28 1.87 7.82
CA ASP A 146 -10.36 2.85 7.90
C ASP A 146 -10.80 3.22 6.47
N VAL A 147 -12.08 2.99 6.18
CA VAL A 147 -12.69 3.29 4.88
C VAL A 147 -13.73 4.37 5.08
N PHE A 148 -13.54 5.49 4.39
CA PHE A 148 -14.46 6.63 4.38
C PHE A 148 -15.17 6.66 3.04
N ILE A 149 -16.49 6.60 3.07
CA ILE A 149 -17.32 6.68 1.88
C ILE A 149 -18.19 7.93 2.00
N THR A 150 -18.06 8.83 1.05
CA THR A 150 -18.91 10.01 0.90
C THR A 150 -19.80 9.81 -0.31
N TYR A 151 -21.08 10.09 -0.17
CA TYR A 151 -22.09 10.04 -1.22
C TYR A 151 -22.73 11.41 -1.36
N GLU A 152 -22.72 11.94 -2.56
CA GLU A 152 -23.42 13.18 -2.94
C GLU A 152 -24.35 12.86 -4.11
N ASP A 153 -25.63 13.15 -3.93
CA ASP A 153 -26.62 13.09 -5.00
C ASP A 153 -26.66 14.45 -5.70
N LEU A 154 -26.27 14.48 -6.98
CA LEU A 154 -26.30 15.67 -7.82
C LEU A 154 -27.59 15.76 -8.62
N GLY A 155 -28.48 14.76 -8.51
CA GLY A 155 -29.81 14.76 -9.09
C GLY A 155 -30.70 15.81 -8.43
N GLN A 156 -31.71 16.29 -9.17
CA GLN A 156 -32.78 17.05 -8.53
C GLN A 156 -33.56 16.10 -7.65
N GLU A 157 -33.66 16.41 -6.35
CA GLU A 157 -34.53 15.67 -5.43
C GLU A 157 -35.95 15.71 -6.01
N LYS A 158 -36.41 14.59 -6.53
CA LYS A 158 -37.78 14.42 -6.93
C LYS A 158 -38.60 14.17 -5.68
N VAL A 159 -38.95 15.24 -4.99
CA VAL A 159 -39.92 15.17 -3.88
C VAL A 159 -41.30 15.04 -4.50
N SER A 160 -41.91 13.87 -4.40
CA SER A 160 -43.30 13.71 -4.77
C SER A 160 -44.17 14.09 -3.58
N ILE A 161 -45.12 14.99 -3.81
CA ILE A 161 -46.10 15.36 -2.81
C ILE A 161 -47.35 14.50 -3.08
N ARG A 162 -47.64 13.60 -2.15
CA ARG A 162 -48.83 12.76 -2.19
C ARG A 162 -49.95 13.39 -1.41
N TYR A 163 -51.14 13.58 -2.06
CA TYR A 163 -52.37 13.99 -1.43
C TYR A 163 -53.13 12.75 -0.94
N ASN A 164 -53.36 12.68 0.38
CA ASN A 164 -54.09 11.59 0.99
C ASN A 164 -55.57 11.98 1.15
N LYS A 165 -56.39 11.65 0.13
CA LYS A 165 -57.81 12.01 0.06
C LYS A 165 -58.60 11.41 1.21
N ASP A 166 -58.29 10.18 1.63
CA ASP A 166 -59.06 9.48 2.67
C ASP A 166 -58.85 10.10 4.05
N VAL A 167 -57.64 10.54 4.35
CA VAL A 167 -57.32 11.26 5.58
C VAL A 167 -58.01 12.62 5.60
N ALA A 168 -57.95 13.37 4.49
CA ALA A 168 -58.59 14.66 4.37
C ALA A 168 -60.12 14.56 4.53
N ALA A 169 -60.76 13.53 3.97
CA ALA A 169 -62.19 13.29 4.10
C ALA A 169 -62.56 13.04 5.57
N LYS A 170 -61.81 12.21 6.29
CA LYS A 170 -62.05 11.93 7.73
C LYS A 170 -61.91 13.20 8.58
N TYR A 171 -60.95 14.06 8.32
CA TYR A 171 -60.82 15.34 9.00
C TYR A 171 -62.04 16.23 8.76
N LEU A 172 -62.52 16.32 7.53
CA LEU A 172 -63.70 17.08 7.20
C LEU A 172 -64.93 16.55 7.90
N ASP A 173 -65.13 15.23 7.94
CA ASP A 173 -66.31 14.63 8.62
C ASP A 173 -66.28 14.90 10.14
N TYR A 174 -65.12 14.77 10.79
CA TYR A 174 -64.98 15.09 12.21
C TYR A 174 -65.18 16.58 12.51
N LEU A 175 -64.65 17.49 11.66
CA LEU A 175 -64.89 18.92 11.84
C LEU A 175 -66.40 19.29 11.76
N ARG A 176 -67.16 18.68 10.85
CA ARG A 176 -68.56 18.85 10.72
C ARG A 176 -69.31 18.28 11.92
N GLN A 177 -68.90 17.13 12.44
CA GLN A 177 -69.50 16.59 13.68
C GLN A 177 -69.21 17.52 14.87
N MET A 178 -67.97 18.02 15.01
CA MET A 178 -67.67 18.99 16.07
C MET A 178 -68.45 20.28 15.95
N SER A 179 -68.71 20.81 14.75
CA SER A 179 -69.55 21.96 14.51
C SER A 179 -71.00 21.69 14.98
N ALA A 180 -71.54 20.52 14.68
CA ALA A 180 -72.88 20.11 15.11
C ALA A 180 -73.01 19.89 16.65
N ASP A 181 -72.05 19.23 17.25
CA ASP A 181 -72.02 18.86 18.67
C ASP A 181 -71.89 20.09 19.60
N PHE A 182 -71.06 21.08 19.14
CA PHE A 182 -70.78 22.27 19.96
C PHE A 182 -71.51 23.54 19.49
N GLY A 183 -72.29 23.46 18.43
CA GLY A 183 -73.06 24.60 17.88
C GLY A 183 -72.14 25.70 17.33
N LEU A 184 -70.94 25.35 16.84
CA LEU A 184 -69.96 26.27 16.26
C LEU A 184 -70.18 26.40 14.76
N GLU A 185 -69.92 27.59 14.21
CA GLU A 185 -69.91 27.75 12.75
C GLU A 185 -68.74 26.97 12.09
N ASP A 186 -69.05 26.26 11.00
CA ASP A 186 -68.00 25.58 10.19
C ASP A 186 -67.26 26.64 9.38
N ASP A 187 -66.02 26.99 9.86
CA ASP A 187 -65.14 27.93 9.20
C ASP A 187 -64.03 27.21 8.43
N THR A 188 -64.23 25.93 8.15
CA THR A 188 -63.18 25.06 7.51
C THR A 188 -62.78 25.59 6.12
N LYS A 189 -61.56 26.10 6.03
CA LYS A 189 -60.94 26.56 4.77
C LYS A 189 -60.02 25.49 4.23
N LEU A 190 -59.89 25.45 2.90
CA LEU A 190 -58.99 24.56 2.22
C LEU A 190 -57.53 24.69 2.76
N SER A 191 -57.12 25.92 3.08
CA SER A 191 -55.78 26.20 3.64
C SER A 191 -55.60 25.63 5.05
N SER A 192 -56.66 25.48 5.84
CA SER A 192 -56.66 24.84 7.16
C SER A 192 -56.55 23.33 7.02
N LEU A 193 -57.39 22.74 6.13
CA LEU A 193 -57.38 21.31 5.84
C LEU A 193 -56.00 20.85 5.31
N ALA A 194 -55.38 21.64 4.47
CA ALA A 194 -54.04 21.34 3.90
C ALA A 194 -52.93 21.31 4.95
N ARG A 195 -53.14 21.88 6.14
CA ARG A 195 -52.14 21.91 7.23
C ARG A 195 -52.30 20.76 8.22
N PHE A 196 -53.39 19.97 8.11
CA PHE A 196 -53.57 18.82 9.01
C PHE A 196 -52.50 17.74 8.70
N PRO A 197 -52.05 17.04 9.74
CA PRO A 197 -51.07 15.98 9.58
C PRO A 197 -51.50 14.94 8.54
N GLU A 198 -50.57 14.45 7.75
CA GLU A 198 -50.77 13.37 6.78
C GLU A 198 -51.75 13.63 5.62
N VAL A 199 -52.35 14.82 5.55
CA VAL A 199 -53.15 15.22 4.38
C VAL A 199 -52.27 15.38 3.14
N PHE A 200 -51.06 15.93 3.34
CA PHE A 200 -49.99 15.91 2.35
C PHE A 200 -48.78 15.21 2.99
N SER A 201 -48.30 14.17 2.34
CA SER A 201 -47.06 13.49 2.67
C SER A 201 -46.04 13.75 1.59
N MET A 202 -44.80 14.05 2.00
CA MET A 202 -43.64 14.04 1.09
C MET A 202 -43.16 12.59 1.03
N GLU A 203 -43.27 11.99 -0.15
CA GLU A 203 -42.69 10.66 -0.41
C GLU A 203 -41.40 10.85 -1.14
N GLU A 204 -40.28 10.40 -0.54
CA GLU A 204 -39.03 10.22 -1.26
C GLU A 204 -39.19 8.98 -2.16
N GLU A 205 -38.80 9.10 -3.45
CA GLU A 205 -38.77 7.92 -4.33
C GLU A 205 -37.81 6.88 -3.74
N GLU A 206 -38.19 5.59 -3.81
CA GLU A 206 -37.34 4.51 -3.36
C GLU A 206 -35.98 4.60 -4.09
N PRO A 207 -34.87 4.58 -3.37
CA PRO A 207 -33.56 4.70 -3.98
C PRO A 207 -33.31 3.50 -4.89
N ASP A 208 -32.79 3.76 -6.10
CA ASP A 208 -32.31 2.73 -7.02
C ASP A 208 -31.07 2.03 -6.42
N GLU A 209 -31.29 1.01 -5.59
CA GLU A 209 -30.25 0.30 -4.85
C GLU A 209 -29.24 -0.37 -5.79
N GLU A 210 -29.72 -0.94 -6.91
CA GLU A 210 -28.84 -1.64 -7.87
C GLU A 210 -27.91 -0.67 -8.58
N GLY A 211 -28.41 0.51 -9.00
CA GLY A 211 -27.60 1.55 -9.62
C GLY A 211 -26.58 2.14 -8.65
N ILE A 212 -27.01 2.39 -7.39
CA ILE A 212 -26.14 2.86 -6.31
C ILE A 212 -24.99 1.86 -6.07
N TRP A 213 -25.32 0.57 -5.92
CA TRP A 213 -24.32 -0.48 -5.70
C TRP A 213 -23.31 -0.58 -6.82
N LYS A 214 -23.78 -0.58 -8.07
CA LYS A 214 -22.91 -0.70 -9.23
C LYS A 214 -21.85 0.39 -9.32
N THR A 215 -22.25 1.64 -9.03
CA THR A 215 -21.32 2.78 -9.05
C THR A 215 -20.39 2.75 -7.83
N LEU A 216 -20.93 2.43 -6.65
CA LEU A 216 -20.16 2.27 -5.41
C LEU A 216 -19.13 1.13 -5.52
N GLU A 217 -19.51 -0.02 -6.09
CA GLU A 217 -18.60 -1.14 -6.30
C GLU A 217 -17.43 -0.76 -7.21
N LYS A 218 -17.66 -0.03 -8.29
CA LYS A 218 -16.60 0.48 -9.15
C LYS A 218 -15.65 1.40 -8.38
N ALA A 219 -16.20 2.33 -7.58
CA ALA A 219 -15.41 3.24 -6.76
C ALA A 219 -14.56 2.49 -5.73
N LEU A 220 -15.14 1.50 -5.06
CA LEU A 220 -14.46 0.66 -4.07
C LEU A 220 -13.33 -0.17 -4.70
N ARG A 221 -13.58 -0.82 -5.84
CA ARG A 221 -12.55 -1.60 -6.55
C ARG A 221 -11.39 -0.73 -7.00
N SER A 222 -11.68 0.42 -7.58
CA SER A 222 -10.63 1.36 -8.02
C SER A 222 -9.83 1.93 -6.83
N ALA A 223 -10.49 2.29 -5.73
CA ALA A 223 -9.81 2.72 -4.51
C ALA A 223 -8.94 1.60 -3.90
N ALA A 224 -9.45 0.35 -3.88
CA ALA A 224 -8.73 -0.82 -3.38
C ALA A 224 -7.52 -1.17 -4.24
N GLU A 225 -7.62 -1.09 -5.56
CA GLU A 225 -6.48 -1.28 -6.48
C GLU A 225 -5.41 -0.21 -6.25
N GLY A 226 -5.80 1.06 -6.14
CA GLY A 226 -4.90 2.16 -5.82
C GLY A 226 -4.21 1.98 -4.46
N PHE A 227 -4.96 1.53 -3.46
CA PHE A 227 -4.48 1.21 -2.13
C PHE A 227 -3.45 0.06 -2.13
N VAL A 228 -3.73 -1.05 -2.82
CA VAL A 228 -2.79 -2.18 -2.95
C VAL A 228 -1.53 -1.75 -3.70
N ALA A 229 -1.66 -0.97 -4.77
CA ALA A 229 -0.52 -0.44 -5.51
C ALA A 229 0.38 0.47 -4.66
N ALA A 230 -0.22 1.28 -3.76
CA ALA A 230 0.54 2.11 -2.81
C ALA A 230 1.31 1.25 -1.81
N ARG A 231 0.68 0.20 -1.24
CA ARG A 231 1.31 -0.74 -0.31
C ARG A 231 2.48 -1.52 -0.93
N VAL A 232 2.35 -1.91 -2.19
CA VAL A 232 3.44 -2.58 -2.93
C VAL A 232 4.62 -1.63 -3.15
N ARG A 233 4.37 -0.39 -3.59
CA ARG A 233 5.44 0.61 -3.78
C ARG A 233 6.18 0.90 -2.48
N GLU A 234 5.45 1.06 -1.38
CA GLU A 234 6.04 1.29 -0.06
C GLU A 234 6.81 0.06 0.43
N GLY A 235 6.28 -1.15 0.19
CA GLY A 235 6.96 -2.41 0.50
C GLY A 235 8.31 -2.57 -0.23
N GLU A 236 8.39 -2.20 -1.50
CA GLU A 236 9.65 -2.22 -2.26
C GLU A 236 10.66 -1.18 -1.76
N ALA A 237 10.18 0.00 -1.34
CA ALA A 237 11.05 1.00 -0.71
C ALA A 237 11.61 0.51 0.63
N LEU A 238 10.76 -0.13 1.48
CA LEU A 238 11.18 -0.76 2.73
C LEU A 238 12.19 -1.87 2.49
N LYS A 239 11.99 -2.73 1.49
CA LYS A 239 12.93 -3.78 1.10
C LYS A 239 14.30 -3.23 0.75
N THR A 240 14.33 -2.15 -0.05
CA THR A 240 15.58 -1.51 -0.45
C THR A 240 16.34 -0.94 0.75
N ASP A 241 15.64 -0.25 1.65
CA ASP A 241 16.22 0.31 2.88
C ASP A 241 16.74 -0.79 3.82
N LEU A 242 15.97 -1.88 3.98
CA LEU A 242 16.39 -3.03 4.78
C LEU A 242 17.62 -3.71 4.21
N CYS A 243 17.69 -3.92 2.88
CA CYS A 243 18.86 -4.49 2.24
C CYS A 243 20.10 -3.64 2.46
N ALA A 244 19.99 -2.31 2.34
CA ALA A 244 21.11 -1.39 2.60
C ALA A 244 21.61 -1.48 4.05
N LYS A 245 20.70 -1.53 5.03
CA LYS A 245 21.07 -1.72 6.45
C LYS A 245 21.72 -3.07 6.71
N LEU A 246 21.26 -4.14 6.05
CA LEU A 246 21.87 -5.47 6.15
C LEU A 246 23.26 -5.53 5.50
N ASP A 247 23.51 -4.73 4.44
CA ASP A 247 24.84 -4.58 3.87
C ASP A 247 25.79 -3.82 4.81
N GLU A 248 25.29 -2.76 5.45
CA GLU A 248 26.04 -2.01 6.47
C GLU A 248 26.39 -2.90 7.65
N MET A 249 25.45 -3.69 8.18
CA MET A 249 25.69 -4.67 9.24
C MET A 249 26.76 -5.66 8.86
N LYS A 250 26.75 -6.17 7.62
CA LYS A 250 27.78 -7.07 7.14
C LYS A 250 29.17 -6.44 7.24
N GLY A 251 29.30 -5.16 6.88
CA GLY A 251 30.57 -4.43 7.02
C GLY A 251 31.09 -4.40 8.45
N TYR A 252 30.21 -4.20 9.44
CA TYR A 252 30.60 -4.27 10.85
C TYR A 252 31.01 -5.67 11.29
N VAL A 253 30.30 -6.71 10.83
CA VAL A 253 30.64 -8.11 11.13
C VAL A 253 31.99 -8.49 10.52
N ASP A 254 32.25 -8.10 9.26
CA ASP A 254 33.53 -8.34 8.59
C ASP A 254 34.69 -7.61 9.33
N PHE A 255 34.46 -6.40 9.83
CA PHE A 255 35.46 -5.68 10.67
C PHE A 255 35.73 -6.39 12.00
N ILE A 256 34.69 -6.91 12.68
CA ILE A 256 34.83 -7.68 13.93
C ILE A 256 35.66 -8.94 13.67
N GLU A 257 35.40 -9.65 12.57
CA GLU A 257 36.14 -10.85 12.14
C GLU A 257 37.63 -10.56 11.92
N GLU A 258 37.95 -9.43 11.28
CA GLU A 258 39.34 -9.03 11.01
C GLU A 258 40.06 -8.56 12.28
N ARG A 259 39.41 -7.83 13.16
CA ARG A 259 39.99 -7.24 14.38
C ARG A 259 40.21 -8.25 15.50
N SER A 260 39.33 -9.25 15.63
CA SER A 260 39.36 -10.23 16.73
C SER A 260 40.72 -10.94 16.92
N PRO A 261 41.39 -11.51 15.91
CA PRO A 261 42.70 -12.13 16.05
C PRO A 261 43.80 -11.13 16.42
N GLN A 262 43.68 -9.87 16.03
CA GLN A 262 44.66 -8.82 16.34
C GLN A 262 44.70 -8.53 17.85
N ILE A 263 43.52 -8.52 18.50
CA ILE A 263 43.39 -8.29 19.95
C ILE A 263 44.17 -9.38 20.76
N VAL A 264 44.04 -10.63 20.33
CA VAL A 264 44.81 -11.74 20.97
C VAL A 264 46.33 -11.51 20.82
N SER A 265 46.77 -11.09 19.63
CA SER A 265 48.19 -10.78 19.39
C SER A 265 48.68 -9.61 20.24
N GLU A 266 47.93 -8.52 20.29
CA GLU A 266 48.23 -7.36 21.15
C GLU A 266 48.28 -7.71 22.62
N TYR A 267 47.30 -8.53 23.11
CA TYR A 267 47.31 -9.02 24.49
C TYR A 267 48.58 -9.82 24.79
N ARG A 268 48.96 -10.75 23.90
CA ARG A 268 50.19 -11.52 24.05
C ARG A 268 51.41 -10.62 24.17
N GLN A 269 51.54 -9.62 23.34
CA GLN A 269 52.67 -8.66 23.37
C GLN A 269 52.69 -7.87 24.67
N LYS A 270 51.57 -7.30 25.06
CA LYS A 270 51.42 -6.52 26.29
C LYS A 270 51.76 -7.39 27.55
N LEU A 271 51.26 -8.64 27.56
CA LEU A 271 51.54 -9.58 28.67
C LEU A 271 53.00 -9.94 28.75
N THR A 272 53.62 -10.24 27.59
CA THR A 272 55.07 -10.55 27.52
C THR A 272 55.89 -9.39 28.02
N GLN A 273 55.64 -8.19 27.57
CA GLN A 273 56.36 -6.98 28.03
C GLN A 273 56.19 -6.75 29.54
N ARG A 274 54.96 -6.87 30.03
CA ARG A 274 54.66 -6.68 31.48
C ARG A 274 55.38 -7.70 32.36
N VAL A 275 55.42 -8.96 31.94
CA VAL A 275 56.15 -10.02 32.63
C VAL A 275 57.65 -9.75 32.61
N GLN A 276 58.21 -9.29 31.53
CA GLN A 276 59.63 -8.96 31.39
C GLN A 276 60.04 -7.75 32.25
N GLU A 277 59.20 -6.70 32.34
CA GLU A 277 59.38 -5.56 33.24
C GLU A 277 59.38 -5.97 34.72
N LEU A 278 58.53 -6.96 35.10
CA LEU A 278 58.44 -7.44 36.49
C LEU A 278 59.56 -8.39 36.90
N LEU A 279 60.05 -9.24 35.99
CA LEU A 279 61.04 -10.25 36.25
C LEU A 279 62.50 -9.75 36.09
N GLY A 280 62.72 -8.59 35.46
CA GLY A 280 64.08 -8.09 35.14
C GLY A 280 64.86 -9.10 34.33
N ASP A 281 66.01 -9.55 34.87
CA ASP A 281 66.93 -10.50 34.21
C ASP A 281 66.48 -11.97 34.27
N VAL A 282 65.40 -12.27 34.97
CA VAL A 282 64.89 -13.66 35.11
C VAL A 282 64.07 -14.03 33.86
N LYS A 283 64.38 -15.17 33.23
CA LYS A 283 63.60 -15.67 32.11
C LYS A 283 62.19 -16.01 32.48
N ALA A 284 61.20 -15.47 31.75
CA ALA A 284 59.80 -15.81 31.87
C ALA A 284 59.58 -17.28 31.48
N ASP A 285 58.63 -17.95 32.17
CA ASP A 285 58.18 -19.28 31.76
C ASP A 285 57.22 -19.17 30.60
N GLU A 286 57.69 -19.48 29.41
CA GLU A 286 56.93 -19.39 28.15
C GLU A 286 55.66 -20.28 28.18
N SER A 287 55.70 -21.43 28.85
CA SER A 287 54.53 -22.34 28.98
C SER A 287 53.41 -21.73 29.75
N ARG A 288 53.70 -21.03 30.84
CA ARG A 288 52.68 -20.30 31.60
C ARG A 288 52.11 -19.12 30.87
N LEU A 289 52.95 -18.38 30.15
CA LEU A 289 52.54 -17.24 29.34
C LEU A 289 51.60 -17.70 28.21
N LEU A 290 51.95 -18.81 27.52
CA LEU A 290 51.11 -19.39 26.48
C LEU A 290 49.74 -19.86 27.03
N THR A 291 49.74 -20.50 28.18
CA THR A 291 48.50 -20.93 28.83
C THR A 291 47.58 -19.76 29.13
N GLU A 292 48.11 -18.65 29.67
CA GLU A 292 47.32 -17.44 29.95
C GLU A 292 46.76 -16.79 28.68
N VAL A 293 47.55 -16.72 27.63
CA VAL A 293 47.11 -16.22 26.32
C VAL A 293 45.99 -17.08 25.74
N THR A 294 46.09 -18.42 25.87
CA THR A 294 45.06 -19.35 25.40
C THR A 294 43.75 -19.18 26.18
N VAL A 295 43.80 -19.10 27.50
CA VAL A 295 42.62 -18.84 28.33
C VAL A 295 41.96 -17.51 28.01
N TYR A 296 42.77 -16.47 27.73
CA TYR A 296 42.25 -15.17 27.28
C TYR A 296 41.60 -15.24 25.90
N ALA A 297 42.24 -15.91 24.94
CA ALA A 297 41.71 -16.10 23.59
C ALA A 297 40.37 -16.83 23.61
N ASP A 298 40.25 -17.91 24.39
CA ASP A 298 38.99 -18.64 24.53
C ASP A 298 37.89 -17.76 25.12
N LYS A 299 38.20 -16.89 26.08
CA LYS A 299 37.25 -16.00 26.72
C LYS A 299 36.66 -14.92 25.79
N ILE A 300 37.48 -14.41 24.86
CA ILE A 300 37.09 -13.36 23.92
C ILE A 300 36.72 -13.89 22.53
N CYS A 301 36.73 -15.22 22.33
CA CYS A 301 36.40 -15.84 21.06
C CYS A 301 34.95 -15.54 20.69
N VAL A 302 34.76 -14.94 19.49
CA VAL A 302 33.45 -14.53 18.93
C VAL A 302 33.16 -15.17 17.59
N ASP A 303 33.95 -16.17 17.18
CA ASP A 303 33.88 -16.78 15.84
C ASP A 303 32.52 -17.42 15.56
N GLU A 304 31.93 -18.06 16.56
CA GLU A 304 30.60 -18.69 16.43
C GLU A 304 29.50 -17.64 16.22
N GLU A 305 29.55 -16.55 16.97
CA GLU A 305 28.62 -15.43 16.89
C GLU A 305 28.73 -14.72 15.53
N ILE A 306 29.93 -14.57 14.99
CA ILE A 306 30.17 -14.01 13.66
C ILE A 306 29.52 -14.87 12.58
N VAL A 307 29.81 -16.19 12.58
CA VAL A 307 29.23 -17.12 11.59
C VAL A 307 27.70 -17.14 11.67
N ARG A 308 27.12 -17.11 12.87
CA ARG A 308 25.68 -17.05 13.07
C ARG A 308 25.09 -15.73 12.55
N LEU A 309 25.71 -14.58 12.84
CA LEU A 309 25.28 -13.29 12.33
C LEU A 309 25.30 -13.23 10.79
N GLN A 310 26.38 -13.70 10.17
CA GLN A 310 26.51 -13.77 8.71
C GLN A 310 25.40 -14.66 8.10
N SER A 311 25.11 -15.80 8.75
CA SER A 311 24.03 -16.70 8.35
C SER A 311 22.64 -16.02 8.45
N HIS A 312 22.37 -15.34 9.58
CA HIS A 312 21.10 -14.64 9.78
C HIS A 312 20.89 -13.47 8.83
N ILE A 313 21.94 -12.67 8.57
CA ILE A 313 21.92 -11.59 7.56
C ILE A 313 21.59 -12.15 6.18
N SER A 314 22.25 -13.25 5.79
CA SER A 314 22.03 -13.91 4.49
C SER A 314 20.60 -14.49 4.39
N ALA A 315 20.11 -15.13 5.45
CA ALA A 315 18.75 -15.66 5.52
C ALA A 315 17.69 -14.57 5.47
N MET A 316 17.93 -13.41 6.08
CA MET A 316 17.04 -12.24 6.03
C MET A 316 16.99 -11.66 4.64
N LYS A 317 18.12 -11.44 3.97
CA LYS A 317 18.19 -10.97 2.56
C LYS A 317 17.46 -11.92 1.62
N LYS A 318 17.67 -13.22 1.77
CA LYS A 318 16.97 -14.23 0.99
C LYS A 318 15.46 -14.15 1.22
N SER A 319 15.00 -14.04 2.46
CA SER A 319 13.57 -13.93 2.75
C SER A 319 12.95 -12.66 2.14
N LEU A 320 13.66 -11.52 2.16
CA LEU A 320 13.24 -10.28 1.50
C LEU A 320 13.19 -10.42 -0.04
N THR A 321 13.98 -11.31 -0.62
CA THR A 321 13.97 -11.56 -2.06
C THR A 321 12.83 -12.51 -2.46
N ASP A 322 12.62 -13.56 -1.65
CA ASP A 322 11.57 -14.56 -1.89
C ASP A 322 10.16 -13.97 -1.76
N GLY A 323 9.99 -12.95 -0.89
CA GLY A 323 8.71 -12.25 -0.69
C GLY A 323 7.66 -13.08 0.06
N GLY A 324 6.40 -12.66 -0.02
CA GLY A 324 5.27 -13.29 0.66
C GLY A 324 5.09 -12.83 2.11
N SER A 325 4.32 -13.56 2.91
CA SER A 325 4.06 -13.23 4.33
C SER A 325 5.26 -13.58 5.22
N ILE A 326 6.27 -12.70 5.20
CA ILE A 326 7.58 -12.96 5.83
C ILE A 326 7.81 -12.24 7.16
N GLY A 327 6.93 -11.30 7.55
CA GLY A 327 7.14 -10.42 8.71
C GLY A 327 7.52 -11.15 9.99
N ARG A 328 6.85 -12.28 10.34
CA ARG A 328 7.18 -13.07 11.54
C ARG A 328 8.55 -13.73 11.47
N LYS A 329 8.93 -14.21 10.28
CA LYS A 329 10.24 -14.85 10.07
C LYS A 329 11.36 -13.82 10.20
N LEU A 330 11.15 -12.63 9.66
CA LEU A 330 12.11 -11.53 9.76
C LEU A 330 12.26 -11.04 11.21
N ASP A 331 11.16 -10.91 11.97
CA ASP A 331 11.21 -10.53 13.39
C ASP A 331 11.99 -11.57 14.22
N PHE A 332 11.79 -12.87 13.96
CA PHE A 332 12.56 -13.93 14.61
C PHE A 332 14.06 -13.80 14.27
N LEU A 333 14.41 -13.62 13.01
CA LEU A 333 15.82 -13.45 12.61
C LEU A 333 16.44 -12.21 13.25
N ALA A 334 15.72 -11.09 13.34
CA ALA A 334 16.19 -9.89 14.02
C ALA A 334 16.45 -10.12 15.52
N GLN A 335 15.61 -10.92 16.20
CA GLN A 335 15.80 -11.31 17.60
C GLN A 335 17.07 -12.15 17.79
N GLU A 336 17.30 -13.13 16.91
CA GLU A 336 18.53 -13.94 16.96
C GLU A 336 19.78 -13.09 16.69
N MET A 337 19.72 -12.20 15.68
CA MET A 337 20.83 -11.26 15.41
C MET A 337 21.13 -10.37 16.62
N ASN A 338 20.11 -9.88 17.32
CA ASN A 338 20.28 -9.09 18.54
C ASN A 338 20.92 -9.91 19.67
N ARG A 339 20.60 -11.19 19.76
CA ARG A 339 21.20 -12.12 20.71
C ARG A 339 22.70 -12.29 20.44
N GLU A 340 23.08 -12.57 19.20
CA GLU A 340 24.49 -12.72 18.82
C GLU A 340 25.28 -11.42 19.03
N ALA A 341 24.72 -10.26 18.66
CA ALA A 341 25.34 -8.96 18.92
C ALA A 341 25.57 -8.69 20.41
N ASN A 342 24.61 -9.05 21.29
CA ASN A 342 24.78 -8.94 22.73
C ASN A 342 25.90 -9.85 23.26
N THR A 343 26.04 -11.04 22.70
CA THR A 343 27.10 -11.99 23.10
C THR A 343 28.48 -11.46 22.71
N ILE A 344 28.61 -10.90 21.49
CA ILE A 344 29.86 -10.25 21.05
C ILE A 344 30.21 -9.10 22.00
N LEU A 345 29.27 -8.22 22.32
CA LEU A 345 29.49 -7.11 23.25
C LEU A 345 29.91 -7.57 24.65
N SER A 346 29.38 -8.69 25.14
CA SER A 346 29.71 -9.23 26.46
C SER A 346 31.11 -9.86 26.52
N LYS A 347 31.63 -10.37 25.40
CA LYS A 347 32.97 -10.99 25.29
C LYS A 347 34.07 -9.98 24.97
N THR A 348 33.68 -8.82 24.40
CA THR A 348 34.59 -7.79 23.91
C THR A 348 35.16 -6.95 25.05
N THR A 349 36.50 -6.77 25.06
CA THR A 349 37.22 -5.83 25.93
C THR A 349 37.89 -4.68 25.18
N ASP A 350 37.86 -4.74 23.87
CA ASP A 350 38.41 -3.72 22.97
C ASP A 350 37.40 -2.60 22.71
N LEU A 351 37.86 -1.35 22.68
CA LEU A 351 36.97 -0.19 22.51
C LEU A 351 36.40 -0.10 21.08
N GLU A 352 37.20 -0.43 20.07
CA GLU A 352 36.77 -0.36 18.69
C GLU A 352 35.71 -1.41 18.40
N LEU A 353 35.92 -2.66 18.86
CA LEU A 353 34.91 -3.71 18.76
C LEU A 353 33.65 -3.38 19.54
N SER A 354 33.76 -2.78 20.73
CA SER A 354 32.60 -2.34 21.50
C SER A 354 31.77 -1.31 20.77
N ASN A 355 32.41 -0.33 20.13
CA ASN A 355 31.71 0.67 19.33
C ASN A 355 31.02 0.03 18.13
N CYS A 356 31.71 -0.85 17.39
CA CYS A 356 31.09 -1.61 16.28
C CYS A 356 29.91 -2.46 16.74
N GLY A 357 30.01 -3.12 17.90
CA GLY A 357 28.90 -3.90 18.46
C GLY A 357 27.69 -3.04 18.83
N ILE A 358 27.90 -1.81 19.31
CA ILE A 358 26.82 -0.87 19.62
C ILE A 358 26.12 -0.40 18.33
N GLU A 359 26.92 -0.03 17.29
CA GLU A 359 26.34 0.35 15.98
C GLU A 359 25.57 -0.80 15.34
N LEU A 360 26.14 -2.02 15.37
CA LEU A 360 25.47 -3.22 14.90
C LEU A 360 24.11 -3.42 15.60
N LYS A 361 24.07 -3.29 16.91
CA LYS A 361 22.84 -3.39 17.70
C LYS A 361 21.83 -2.30 17.35
N THR A 362 22.30 -1.08 17.14
CA THR A 362 21.47 0.06 16.74
C THR A 362 20.83 -0.20 15.35
N LEU A 363 21.58 -0.76 14.42
CA LEU A 363 21.07 -1.14 13.09
C LEU A 363 20.05 -2.28 13.20
N ILE A 364 20.29 -3.29 14.05
CA ILE A 364 19.36 -4.40 14.28
C ILE A 364 18.01 -3.87 14.79
N GLU A 365 18.00 -2.95 15.75
CA GLU A 365 16.75 -2.35 16.24
C GLU A 365 16.04 -1.52 15.15
N LYS A 366 16.78 -0.72 14.36
CA LYS A 366 16.19 -0.01 13.21
C LYS A 366 15.56 -0.97 12.20
N VAL A 367 16.23 -2.09 11.89
CA VAL A 367 15.68 -3.14 11.01
C VAL A 367 14.43 -3.74 11.62
N ARG A 368 14.45 -4.04 12.91
CA ARG A 368 13.31 -4.62 13.62
C ARG A 368 12.06 -3.72 13.61
N GLU A 369 12.24 -2.41 13.79
CA GLU A 369 11.15 -1.43 13.67
C GLU A 369 10.54 -1.42 12.26
N GLN A 370 11.38 -1.45 11.21
CA GLN A 370 10.91 -1.48 9.83
C GLN A 370 10.19 -2.78 9.47
N ILE A 371 10.66 -3.92 9.97
CA ILE A 371 10.03 -5.24 9.75
C ILE A 371 8.59 -5.26 10.28
N GLN A 372 8.27 -4.53 11.34
CA GLN A 372 6.91 -4.44 11.87
C GLN A 372 5.90 -3.86 10.86
N ASN A 373 6.37 -3.14 9.86
CA ASN A 373 5.54 -2.56 8.81
C ASN A 373 5.43 -3.46 7.57
N ILE A 374 6.01 -4.66 7.58
CA ILE A 374 5.97 -5.62 6.46
C ILE A 374 4.89 -6.69 6.70
N GLU A 375 4.07 -6.91 5.64
CA GLU A 375 3.08 -7.98 5.58
C GLU A 375 3.63 -9.25 4.94
#